data_531f3b3f5a0b4b2ae904efb069a4e9cc
#
_entry.id   531f3b3f5a0b4b2ae904efb069a4e9cc
#
_cell.length_a   1.000
_cell.length_b   1.000
_cell.length_c   1.000
_cell.angle_alpha   90.00
_cell.angle_beta   90.00
_cell.angle_gamma   90.00
#
_symmetry.space_group_name_H-M   'P 1'
#
loop_
_entity.id
_entity.type
_entity.pdbx_description
1 polymer ?
#
loop_
_entity_poly.entity_id
_entity_poly.type
_entity_poly.pdbx_seq_one_letter_code
_entity_poly.pdbx_strand_id
1 'polypeptide(L)'
;MIAAAVIAFPLMYRNARAAFEQVDVNLIAAGKTLGMSDRRIFWTVVMPTAGPGIASGTVLAFARAIGEYGATSMLAGNILGKTRTVSVAIASETAAGNYGMAGFWVVVILIISFVIVAAINIVSGKGMKMGRWM
;
A
#
# COMPACT_ATOMS: atom_id res chain seq x y z
N MET A 1 11.81 -8.42 6.38
CA MET A 1 11.50 -7.38 5.37
C MET A 1 11.33 -7.97 3.97
N ILE A 2 12.28 -8.78 3.45
CA ILE A 2 12.18 -9.37 2.09
C ILE A 2 10.91 -10.23 1.92
N ALA A 3 10.61 -11.13 2.86
CA ALA A 3 9.41 -11.97 2.81
C ALA A 3 8.11 -11.15 2.70
N ALA A 4 7.96 -10.09 3.50
CA ALA A 4 6.81 -9.20 3.44
C ALA A 4 6.69 -8.49 2.08
N ALA A 5 7.82 -8.06 1.50
CA ALA A 5 7.84 -7.43 0.18
C ALA A 5 7.42 -8.42 -0.93
N VAL A 6 7.93 -9.65 -0.89
CA VAL A 6 7.59 -10.70 -1.87
C VAL A 6 6.09 -11.05 -1.82
N ILE A 7 5.49 -11.10 -0.63
CA ILE A 7 4.06 -11.39 -0.46
C ILE A 7 3.18 -10.20 -0.85
N ALA A 8 3.60 -8.98 -0.56
CA ALA A 8 2.84 -7.76 -0.89
C ALA A 8 2.94 -7.40 -2.38
N PHE A 9 4.03 -7.76 -3.06
CA PHE A 9 4.28 -7.39 -4.46
C PHE A 9 3.19 -7.86 -5.43
N PRO A 10 2.75 -9.13 -5.46
CA PRO A 10 1.69 -9.57 -6.38
C PRO A 10 0.38 -8.82 -6.16
N LEU A 11 0.07 -8.49 -4.91
CA LEU A 11 -1.13 -7.75 -4.56
C LEU A 11 -1.06 -6.31 -5.08
N MET A 12 0.08 -5.65 -4.88
CA MET A 12 0.30 -4.30 -5.41
C MET A 12 0.28 -4.28 -6.94
N TYR A 13 0.95 -5.24 -7.58
CA TYR A 13 0.96 -5.36 -9.03
C TYR A 13 -0.45 -5.51 -9.62
N ARG A 14 -1.27 -6.40 -9.06
CA ARG A 14 -2.65 -6.62 -9.52
C ARG A 14 -3.50 -5.36 -9.35
N ASN A 15 -3.38 -4.65 -8.23
CA ASN A 15 -4.14 -3.42 -8.01
C ASN A 15 -3.68 -2.28 -8.93
N ALA A 16 -2.38 -2.11 -9.11
CA ALA A 16 -1.84 -1.10 -10.03
C ALA A 16 -2.29 -1.39 -11.48
N ARG A 17 -2.19 -2.65 -11.92
CA ARG A 17 -2.65 -3.06 -13.23
C ARG A 17 -4.14 -2.77 -13.43
N ALA A 18 -4.99 -3.16 -12.48
CA ALA A 18 -6.43 -2.90 -12.54
C ALA A 18 -6.73 -1.39 -12.57
N ALA A 19 -5.97 -0.57 -11.84
CA ALA A 19 -6.12 0.88 -11.87
C ALA A 19 -5.78 1.48 -13.23
N PHE A 20 -4.76 0.97 -13.93
CA PHE A 20 -4.43 1.40 -15.29
C PHE A 20 -5.45 0.90 -16.32
N GLU A 21 -5.96 -0.32 -16.18
CA GLU A 21 -6.97 -0.90 -17.07
C GLU A 21 -8.33 -0.17 -16.99
N GLN A 22 -8.61 0.50 -15.88
CA GLN A 22 -9.82 1.32 -15.70
C GLN A 22 -9.74 2.70 -16.35
N VAL A 23 -8.58 3.11 -16.85
CA VAL A 23 -8.45 4.40 -17.55
C VAL A 23 -9.18 4.33 -18.89
N ASP A 24 -10.11 5.26 -19.12
CA ASP A 24 -10.89 5.31 -20.34
C ASP A 24 -9.98 5.57 -21.56
N VAL A 25 -10.05 4.67 -22.53
CA VAL A 25 -9.29 4.75 -23.79
C VAL A 25 -9.65 6.01 -24.57
N ASN A 26 -10.89 6.52 -24.43
CA ASN A 26 -11.33 7.73 -25.09
C ASN A 26 -10.57 8.97 -24.60
N LEU A 27 -10.17 9.01 -23.33
CA LEU A 27 -9.33 10.10 -22.79
C LEU A 27 -7.92 10.09 -23.43
N ILE A 28 -7.38 8.91 -23.67
CA ILE A 28 -6.09 8.75 -24.36
C ILE A 28 -6.21 9.18 -25.82
N ALA A 29 -7.29 8.75 -26.50
CA ALA A 29 -7.57 9.14 -27.89
C ALA A 29 -7.77 10.66 -28.02
N ALA A 30 -8.52 11.28 -27.12
CA ALA A 30 -8.70 12.74 -27.09
C ALA A 30 -7.36 13.47 -26.90
N GLY A 31 -6.47 12.98 -26.03
CA GLY A 31 -5.12 13.54 -25.88
C GLY A 31 -4.31 13.46 -27.18
N LYS A 32 -4.42 12.36 -27.93
CA LYS A 32 -3.74 12.20 -29.23
C LYS A 32 -4.29 13.14 -30.29
N THR A 33 -5.59 13.33 -30.36
CA THR A 33 -6.20 14.31 -31.30
C THR A 33 -5.78 15.75 -31.02
N LEU A 34 -5.47 16.07 -29.75
CA LEU A 34 -4.91 17.36 -29.37
C LEU A 34 -3.39 17.48 -29.62
N GLY A 35 -2.78 16.48 -30.27
CA GLY A 35 -1.34 16.50 -30.60
C GLY A 35 -0.41 16.28 -29.38
N MET A 36 -0.94 15.76 -28.27
CA MET A 36 -0.11 15.46 -27.09
C MET A 36 0.77 14.23 -27.36
N SER A 37 2.04 14.30 -26.95
CA SER A 37 2.93 13.13 -26.97
C SER A 37 2.47 12.08 -25.97
N ASP A 38 2.76 10.79 -26.23
CA ASP A 38 2.37 9.67 -25.34
C ASP A 38 2.90 9.86 -23.91
N ARG A 39 4.11 10.42 -23.76
CA ARG A 39 4.68 10.74 -22.45
C ARG A 39 3.88 11.80 -21.71
N ARG A 40 3.37 12.81 -22.42
CA ARG A 40 2.52 13.86 -21.83
C ARG A 40 1.15 13.30 -21.45
N ILE A 41 0.54 12.48 -22.31
CA ILE A 41 -0.72 11.79 -22.01
C ILE A 41 -0.56 10.93 -20.76
N PHE A 42 0.51 10.17 -20.64
CA PHE A 42 0.77 9.32 -19.47
C PHE A 42 0.78 10.12 -18.17
N TRP A 43 1.53 11.22 -18.10
CA TRP A 43 1.66 11.99 -16.86
C TRP A 43 0.49 12.92 -16.57
N THR A 44 -0.24 13.38 -17.61
CA THR A 44 -1.31 14.38 -17.44
C THR A 44 -2.69 13.74 -17.39
N VAL A 45 -2.88 12.57 -17.99
CA VAL A 45 -4.17 11.88 -18.07
C VAL A 45 -4.16 10.55 -17.33
N VAL A 46 -3.27 9.64 -17.73
CA VAL A 46 -3.28 8.25 -17.24
C VAL A 46 -2.93 8.18 -15.75
N MET A 47 -1.81 8.78 -15.34
CA MET A 47 -1.36 8.72 -13.94
C MET A 47 -2.32 9.40 -12.96
N PRO A 48 -2.85 10.59 -13.20
CA PRO A 48 -3.84 11.18 -12.30
C PRO A 48 -5.14 10.38 -12.22
N THR A 49 -5.58 9.78 -13.33
CA THR A 49 -6.82 8.97 -13.37
C THR A 49 -6.63 7.64 -12.64
N ALA A 50 -5.50 6.97 -12.81
CA ALA A 50 -5.17 5.72 -12.12
C ALA A 50 -4.76 5.94 -10.65
N GLY A 51 -4.36 7.14 -10.27
CA GLY A 51 -3.80 7.49 -8.97
C GLY A 51 -4.61 6.98 -7.76
N PRO A 52 -5.93 7.22 -7.68
CA PRO A 52 -6.75 6.72 -6.58
C PRO A 52 -6.75 5.20 -6.45
N GLY A 53 -6.78 4.47 -7.57
CA GLY A 53 -6.69 3.00 -7.59
C GLY A 53 -5.32 2.49 -7.13
N ILE A 54 -4.25 3.13 -7.57
CA ILE A 54 -2.88 2.84 -7.14
C ILE A 54 -2.73 3.09 -5.64
N ALA A 55 -3.26 4.20 -5.13
CA ALA A 55 -3.21 4.53 -3.71
C ALA A 55 -3.97 3.49 -2.86
N SER A 56 -5.15 3.08 -3.28
CA SER A 56 -5.92 2.01 -2.61
C SER A 56 -5.15 0.69 -2.60
N GLY A 57 -4.51 0.33 -3.73
CA GLY A 57 -3.65 -0.84 -3.84
C GLY A 57 -2.44 -0.77 -2.91
N THR A 58 -1.86 0.42 -2.74
CA THR A 58 -0.73 0.65 -1.82
C THR A 58 -1.14 0.43 -0.37
N VAL A 59 -2.31 0.95 0.05
CA VAL A 59 -2.85 0.72 1.41
C VAL A 59 -3.02 -0.77 1.66
N LEU A 60 -3.62 -1.49 0.70
CA LEU A 60 -3.89 -2.92 0.84
C LEU A 60 -2.59 -3.75 0.88
N ALA A 61 -1.62 -3.44 0.02
CA ALA A 61 -0.32 -4.10 0.00
C ALA A 61 0.47 -3.83 1.29
N PHE A 62 0.40 -2.61 1.81
CA PHE A 62 1.01 -2.22 3.07
C PHE A 62 0.38 -2.96 4.26
N ALA A 63 -0.95 -3.01 4.35
CA ALA A 63 -1.65 -3.75 5.40
C ALA A 63 -1.27 -5.25 5.37
N ARG A 64 -1.17 -5.83 4.17
CA ARG A 64 -0.73 -7.22 3.99
C ARG A 64 0.72 -7.44 4.42
N ALA A 65 1.61 -6.49 4.11
CA ALA A 65 3.03 -6.55 4.49
C ALA A 65 3.23 -6.45 6.00
N ILE A 66 2.50 -5.56 6.69
CA ILE A 66 2.58 -5.41 8.16
C ILE A 66 2.04 -6.65 8.87
N GLY A 67 0.95 -7.26 8.38
CA GLY A 67 0.36 -8.46 8.94
C GLY A 67 1.16 -9.73 8.69
N GLU A 68 2.30 -9.66 7.98
CA GLU A 68 3.08 -10.85 7.64
C GLU A 68 3.88 -11.36 8.84
N TYR A 69 3.43 -12.47 9.38
CA TYR A 69 4.06 -13.19 10.49
C TYR A 69 4.67 -14.52 10.05
N GLY A 70 3.92 -15.31 9.28
CA GLY A 70 4.23 -16.70 9.01
C GLY A 70 5.54 -16.90 8.25
N ALA A 71 5.67 -16.31 7.06
CA ALA A 71 6.88 -16.45 6.26
C ALA A 71 8.09 -15.79 6.96
N THR A 72 7.89 -14.66 7.62
CA THR A 72 8.97 -13.99 8.36
C THR A 72 9.47 -14.85 9.51
N SER A 73 8.57 -15.44 10.28
CA SER A 73 8.91 -16.33 11.39
C SER A 73 9.65 -17.59 10.93
N MET A 74 9.20 -18.19 9.81
CA MET A 74 9.80 -19.41 9.27
C MET A 74 11.16 -19.18 8.60
N LEU A 75 11.32 -18.09 7.86
CA LEU A 75 12.52 -17.83 7.07
C LEU A 75 13.61 -17.06 7.85
N ALA A 76 13.21 -16.10 8.66
CA ALA A 76 14.13 -15.19 9.34
C ALA A 76 14.24 -15.41 10.85
N GLY A 77 13.33 -16.18 11.43
CA GLY A 77 13.26 -16.43 12.85
C GLY A 77 12.92 -15.17 13.67
N ASN A 78 13.22 -15.23 14.97
CA ASN A 78 12.93 -14.17 15.94
C ASN A 78 14.22 -13.69 16.62
N ILE A 79 15.12 -13.02 15.87
CA ILE A 79 16.37 -12.49 16.42
C ILE A 79 16.16 -11.02 16.78
N LEU A 80 16.28 -10.72 18.09
CA LEU A 80 16.11 -9.36 18.61
C LEU A 80 17.09 -8.38 17.94
N GLY A 81 16.59 -7.25 17.49
CA GLY A 81 17.38 -6.21 16.82
C GLY A 81 17.84 -6.53 15.39
N LYS A 82 17.54 -7.72 14.85
CA LYS A 82 17.94 -8.13 13.48
C LYS A 82 16.75 -8.52 12.60
N THR A 83 15.96 -9.51 13.01
CA THR A 83 14.90 -10.08 12.16
C THR A 83 13.52 -9.98 12.78
N ARG A 84 13.41 -9.59 14.06
CA ARG A 84 12.15 -9.45 14.77
C ARG A 84 11.30 -8.33 14.17
N THR A 85 10.18 -8.66 13.52
CA THR A 85 9.16 -7.71 13.08
C THR A 85 8.13 -7.46 14.19
N VAL A 86 7.28 -6.43 14.04
CA VAL A 86 6.25 -6.13 15.05
C VAL A 86 5.29 -7.30 15.21
N SER A 87 4.87 -7.94 14.11
CA SER A 87 3.99 -9.13 14.15
C SER A 87 4.63 -10.30 14.89
N VAL A 88 5.94 -10.53 14.65
CA VAL A 88 6.71 -11.55 15.37
C VAL A 88 6.89 -11.18 16.85
N ALA A 89 7.06 -9.87 17.15
CA ALA A 89 7.15 -9.41 18.54
C ALA A 89 5.86 -9.68 19.31
N ILE A 90 4.70 -9.33 18.74
CA ILE A 90 3.38 -9.58 19.35
C ILE A 90 3.19 -11.06 19.65
N ALA A 91 3.44 -11.93 18.67
CA ALA A 91 3.29 -13.37 18.83
C ALA A 91 4.24 -13.94 19.88
N SER A 92 5.51 -13.49 19.90
CA SER A 92 6.51 -13.94 20.87
C SER A 92 6.18 -13.51 22.29
N GLU A 93 5.77 -12.25 22.52
CA GLU A 93 5.38 -11.76 23.84
C GLU A 93 4.11 -12.45 24.34
N THR A 94 3.13 -12.69 23.44
CA THR A 94 1.91 -13.45 23.78
C THR A 94 2.26 -14.89 24.18
N ALA A 95 3.14 -15.56 23.45
CA ALA A 95 3.59 -16.91 23.76
C ALA A 95 4.37 -17.01 25.08
N ALA A 96 5.08 -15.93 25.44
CA ALA A 96 5.78 -15.81 26.73
C ALA A 96 4.87 -15.41 27.90
N GLY A 97 3.57 -15.17 27.67
CA GLY A 97 2.63 -14.71 28.69
C GLY A 97 2.74 -13.23 29.05
N ASN A 98 3.56 -12.47 28.32
CA ASN A 98 3.76 -11.04 28.54
C ASN A 98 2.69 -10.18 27.82
N TYR A 99 1.46 -10.33 28.23
CA TYR A 99 0.31 -9.66 27.58
C TYR A 99 0.42 -8.12 27.58
N GLY A 100 1.06 -7.53 28.59
CA GLY A 100 1.29 -6.09 28.65
C GLY A 100 2.18 -5.60 27.52
N MET A 101 3.31 -6.28 27.26
CA MET A 101 4.21 -5.94 26.15
C MET A 101 3.60 -6.28 24.80
N ALA A 102 2.87 -7.38 24.68
CA ALA A 102 2.12 -7.71 23.47
C ALA A 102 1.10 -6.61 23.14
N GLY A 103 0.33 -6.17 24.14
CA GLY A 103 -0.64 -5.06 24.01
C GLY A 103 0.02 -3.75 23.58
N PHE A 104 1.18 -3.41 24.13
CA PHE A 104 1.96 -2.24 23.72
C PHE A 104 2.30 -2.28 22.21
N TRP A 105 2.81 -3.41 21.72
CA TRP A 105 3.13 -3.57 20.30
C TRP A 105 1.90 -3.52 19.39
N VAL A 106 0.74 -4.03 19.87
CA VAL A 106 -0.53 -3.89 19.15
C VAL A 106 -0.94 -2.43 19.01
N VAL A 107 -0.86 -1.65 20.08
CA VAL A 107 -1.17 -0.21 20.02
C VAL A 107 -0.22 0.52 19.07
N VAL A 108 1.07 0.23 19.13
CA VAL A 108 2.07 0.83 18.22
C VAL A 108 1.73 0.55 16.75
N ILE A 109 1.42 -0.70 16.40
CA ILE A 109 1.09 -1.04 15.00
C ILE A 109 -0.22 -0.40 14.55
N LEU A 110 -1.21 -0.28 15.43
CA LEU A 110 -2.48 0.40 15.13
C LEU A 110 -2.27 1.90 14.85
N ILE A 111 -1.47 2.58 15.67
CA ILE A 111 -1.14 4.00 15.46
C ILE A 111 -0.41 4.19 14.14
N ILE A 112 0.62 3.40 13.87
CA ILE A 112 1.38 3.47 12.61
C ILE A 112 0.47 3.24 11.41
N SER A 113 -0.37 2.20 11.46
CA SER A 113 -1.31 1.88 10.38
C SER A 113 -2.31 3.00 10.15
N PHE A 114 -2.87 3.57 11.21
CA PHE A 114 -3.81 4.68 11.13
C PHE A 114 -3.17 5.92 10.50
N VAL A 115 -1.96 6.29 10.95
CA VAL A 115 -1.22 7.44 10.42
C VAL A 115 -0.93 7.27 8.93
N ILE A 116 -0.48 6.09 8.51
CA ILE A 116 -0.14 5.82 7.10
C ILE A 116 -1.40 5.84 6.23
N VAL A 117 -2.47 5.18 6.66
CA VAL A 117 -3.75 5.18 5.92
C VAL A 117 -4.33 6.59 5.81
N ALA A 118 -4.29 7.37 6.90
CA ALA A 118 -4.73 8.75 6.90
C ALA A 118 -3.88 9.61 5.94
N ALA A 119 -2.57 9.47 5.97
CA ALA A 119 -1.65 10.18 5.08
C ALA A 119 -1.94 9.85 3.60
N ILE A 120 -2.10 8.57 3.25
CA ILE A 120 -2.43 8.16 1.88
C ILE A 120 -3.81 8.71 1.46
N ASN A 121 -4.82 8.66 2.33
CA ASN A 121 -6.14 9.21 2.05
C ASN A 121 -6.12 10.73 1.82
N ILE A 122 -5.34 11.47 2.60
CA ILE A 122 -5.20 12.93 2.43
C ILE A 122 -4.54 13.25 1.10
N VAL A 123 -3.48 12.53 0.74
CA VAL A 123 -2.77 12.71 -0.54
C VAL A 123 -3.66 12.34 -1.72
N SER A 124 -4.37 11.22 -1.65
CA SER A 124 -5.26 10.75 -2.72
C SER A 124 -6.55 11.57 -2.81
N GLY A 125 -7.10 12.02 -1.68
CA GLY A 125 -8.34 12.81 -1.65
C GLY A 125 -8.18 14.21 -2.24
N LYS A 126 -6.98 14.78 -2.28
CA LYS A 126 -6.72 16.05 -2.98
C LYS A 126 -6.83 15.90 -4.51
N GLY A 127 -6.56 14.73 -5.07
CA GLY A 127 -6.74 14.45 -6.49
C GLY A 127 -8.21 14.32 -6.93
N MET A 128 -9.10 13.83 -6.04
CA MET A 128 -10.51 13.61 -6.35
C MET A 128 -11.37 14.89 -6.37
N LYS A 129 -10.93 15.96 -5.71
CA LYS A 129 -11.70 17.22 -5.68
C LYS A 129 -11.63 18.02 -6.98
N MET A 130 -10.67 17.73 -7.86
CA MET A 130 -10.49 18.46 -9.12
C MET A 130 -11.36 17.94 -10.30
N GLY A 131 -11.98 16.76 -10.16
CA GLY A 131 -12.83 16.13 -11.19
C GLY A 131 -14.34 16.31 -10.98
N ARG A 132 -14.80 17.09 -10.00
CA ARG A 132 -16.22 17.15 -9.62
C ARG A 132 -16.97 18.40 -10.15
N TRP A 133 -16.35 19.16 -11.06
CA TRP A 133 -16.94 20.36 -11.67
C TRP A 133 -16.96 20.22 -13.19
N MET A 134 -17.62 19.18 -13.70
CA MET A 134 -18.19 19.15 -15.06
C MET A 134 -19.38 18.19 -15.09
#